data_03ea6678f58961ce311fd308babe6ee9
#
_entry.id   03ea6678f58961ce311fd308babe6ee9
#
_cell.length_a   1.000
_cell.length_b   1.000
_cell.length_c   1.000
_cell.angle_alpha   90.00
_cell.angle_beta   90.00
_cell.angle_gamma   90.00
#
_symmetry.space_group_name_H-M   'P 1'
#
loop_
_entity.id
_entity.type
_entity.pdbx_description
1 polymer ?
#
loop_
_entity_poly.entity_id
_entity_poly.type
_entity_poly.pdbx_seq_one_letter_code
_entity_poly.pdbx_strand_id
1 'polypeptide(L)'
;IFNAERGSVASKEMYKFFDRDGETMVLRPDFTPSIARCAAKYFGQEKLPIRLCYQGNIYINNLSYQGRLKESTQAGAELIGDDSLAADAEMLAMVVDCLKSVGLTEFQVEVGQVDFFNGLMEEAGLAEDQIRELRSLIESKNRFGVELMLNELSLSEDLIAAISALPRLFGSAEQVFPEARRLTENPLAL
;
A
#
# COMPACT_ATOMS: atom_id res chain seq x y z
N ILE A 1 2.06 -12.62 -14.11
CA ILE A 1 1.63 -11.29 -13.65
C ILE A 1 1.77 -11.21 -12.13
N PHE A 2 1.23 -12.17 -11.41
CA PHE A 2 1.27 -12.21 -9.95
C PHE A 2 2.51 -12.99 -9.49
N ASN A 3 3.61 -12.29 -9.27
CA ASN A 3 4.83 -12.86 -8.70
C ASN A 3 4.94 -12.43 -7.22
N ALA A 4 5.41 -13.33 -6.37
CA ALA A 4 5.54 -13.11 -4.93
C ALA A 4 6.37 -11.88 -4.54
N GLU A 5 7.25 -11.43 -5.43
CA GLU A 5 8.15 -10.30 -5.19
C GLU A 5 7.60 -8.93 -5.62
N ARG A 6 6.51 -8.89 -6.41
CA ARG A 6 5.98 -7.66 -7.01
C ARG A 6 4.46 -7.53 -6.93
N GLY A 7 3.79 -8.39 -6.17
CA GLY A 7 2.34 -8.37 -6.04
C GLY A 7 1.89 -7.76 -4.70
N SER A 8 0.69 -7.20 -4.70
CA SER A 8 0.02 -6.70 -3.50
C SER A 8 -0.40 -7.79 -2.52
N VAL A 9 -0.43 -9.06 -2.97
CA VAL A 9 -0.87 -10.21 -2.18
C VAL A 9 0.24 -11.25 -2.09
N ALA A 10 0.49 -11.71 -0.86
CA ALA A 10 1.52 -12.72 -0.61
C ALA A 10 1.20 -14.04 -1.33
N SER A 11 2.24 -14.73 -1.84
CA SER A 11 2.09 -15.98 -2.61
C SER A 11 1.32 -17.07 -1.86
N LYS A 12 1.37 -17.09 -0.52
CA LYS A 12 0.62 -18.03 0.35
C LYS A 12 -0.87 -17.76 0.38
N GLU A 13 -1.28 -16.54 0.04
CA GLU A 13 -2.67 -16.07 0.03
C GLU A 13 -3.30 -16.16 -1.36
N MET A 14 -2.59 -16.71 -2.34
CA MET A 14 -3.10 -16.91 -3.69
C MET A 14 -3.67 -18.32 -3.86
N TYR A 15 -4.85 -18.43 -4.50
CA TYR A 15 -5.35 -19.70 -4.99
C TYR A 15 -4.57 -20.12 -6.22
N LYS A 16 -3.86 -21.25 -6.14
CA LYS A 16 -3.02 -21.79 -7.21
C LYS A 16 -3.64 -23.08 -7.75
N PHE A 17 -3.53 -23.27 -9.07
CA PHE A 17 -3.95 -24.47 -9.76
C PHE A 17 -3.07 -24.67 -11.00
N PHE A 18 -3.14 -25.84 -11.62
CA PHE A 18 -2.41 -26.15 -12.84
C PHE A 18 -3.35 -26.14 -14.03
N ASP A 19 -2.87 -25.61 -15.15
CA ASP A 19 -3.55 -25.75 -16.42
C ASP A 19 -3.26 -27.12 -17.09
N ARG A 20 -3.74 -27.30 -18.33
CA ARG A 20 -3.56 -28.57 -19.07
C ARG A 20 -2.10 -28.88 -19.40
N ASP A 21 -1.28 -27.85 -19.50
CA ASP A 21 0.14 -27.94 -19.87
C ASP A 21 1.05 -28.02 -18.64
N GLY A 22 0.45 -28.06 -17.43
CA GLY A 22 1.15 -28.12 -16.15
C GLY A 22 1.68 -26.78 -15.64
N GLU A 23 1.32 -25.67 -16.28
CA GLU A 23 1.71 -24.34 -15.85
C GLU A 23 0.92 -23.90 -14.60
N THR A 24 1.61 -23.27 -13.67
CA THR A 24 0.98 -22.76 -12.45
C THR A 24 0.16 -21.50 -12.76
N MET A 25 -1.12 -21.60 -12.55
CA MET A 25 -2.09 -20.51 -12.67
C MET A 25 -2.55 -20.05 -11.29
N VAL A 26 -3.03 -18.81 -11.21
CA VAL A 26 -3.63 -18.27 -9.99
C VAL A 26 -4.97 -17.62 -10.30
N LEU A 27 -5.93 -17.76 -9.38
CA LEU A 27 -7.10 -16.87 -9.41
C LEU A 27 -6.64 -15.47 -9.04
N ARG A 28 -7.16 -14.46 -9.73
CA ARG A 28 -6.72 -13.08 -9.52
C ARG A 28 -7.02 -12.60 -8.10
N PRO A 29 -5.99 -12.20 -7.33
CA PRO A 29 -6.18 -11.63 -6.00
C PRO A 29 -6.42 -10.13 -6.04
N ASP A 30 -6.14 -9.47 -7.19
CA ASP A 30 -6.20 -8.03 -7.39
C ASP A 30 -6.31 -7.72 -8.90
N PHE A 31 -6.91 -6.58 -9.24
CA PHE A 31 -7.06 -6.14 -10.63
C PHE A 31 -5.93 -5.23 -11.11
N THR A 32 -5.32 -4.43 -10.26
CA THR A 32 -4.35 -3.40 -10.62
C THR A 32 -3.23 -3.91 -11.54
N PRO A 33 -2.57 -5.06 -11.29
CA PRO A 33 -1.55 -5.59 -12.19
C PRO A 33 -2.09 -5.97 -13.58
N SER A 34 -3.34 -6.41 -13.64
CA SER A 34 -4.00 -6.73 -14.91
C SER A 34 -4.36 -5.48 -15.70
N ILE A 35 -4.82 -4.43 -15.03
CA ILE A 35 -5.14 -3.12 -15.63
C ILE A 35 -3.86 -2.45 -16.12
N ALA A 36 -2.79 -2.45 -15.33
CA ALA A 36 -1.49 -1.92 -15.73
C ALA A 36 -0.95 -2.62 -17.01
N ARG A 37 -1.06 -3.96 -17.08
CA ARG A 37 -0.71 -4.71 -18.28
C ARG A 37 -1.61 -4.38 -19.46
N CYS A 38 -2.91 -4.20 -19.25
CA CYS A 38 -3.87 -3.77 -20.28
C CYS A 38 -3.48 -2.40 -20.80
N ALA A 39 -3.21 -1.43 -19.94
CA ALA A 39 -2.77 -0.10 -20.31
C ALA A 39 -1.50 -0.13 -21.16
N ALA A 40 -0.47 -0.83 -20.69
CA ALA A 40 0.79 -0.96 -21.43
C ALA A 40 0.62 -1.62 -22.81
N LYS A 41 -0.27 -2.61 -22.94
CA LYS A 41 -0.46 -3.37 -24.17
C LYS A 41 -1.34 -2.64 -25.19
N TYR A 42 -2.42 -2.03 -24.75
CA TYR A 42 -3.47 -1.53 -25.64
C TYR A 42 -3.56 0.00 -25.70
N PHE A 43 -3.04 0.71 -24.69
CA PHE A 43 -3.12 2.16 -24.57
C PHE A 43 -1.76 2.86 -24.59
N GLY A 44 -0.69 2.14 -24.93
CA GLY A 44 0.68 2.69 -24.94
C GLY A 44 0.93 3.83 -25.93
N GLN A 45 0.00 4.08 -26.89
CA GLN A 45 0.05 5.18 -27.86
C GLN A 45 -0.98 6.27 -27.55
N GLU A 46 -1.80 6.08 -26.52
CA GLU A 46 -2.83 7.05 -26.15
C GLU A 46 -2.23 8.25 -25.42
N LYS A 47 -2.96 9.37 -25.48
CA LYS A 47 -2.56 10.57 -24.74
C LYS A 47 -2.78 10.36 -23.23
N LEU A 48 -1.74 10.59 -22.45
CA LEU A 48 -1.81 10.56 -20.99
C LEU A 48 -2.49 11.83 -20.42
N PRO A 49 -3.13 11.73 -19.25
CA PRO A 49 -3.34 10.53 -18.45
C PRO A 49 -4.50 9.65 -18.94
N ILE A 50 -4.39 8.35 -18.68
CA ILE A 50 -5.44 7.37 -18.99
C ILE A 50 -6.24 7.09 -17.70
N ARG A 51 -7.56 7.07 -17.81
CA ARG A 51 -8.48 6.73 -16.73
C ARG A 51 -9.23 5.46 -17.07
N LEU A 52 -9.05 4.42 -16.28
CA LEU A 52 -9.70 3.12 -16.43
C LEU A 52 -10.46 2.78 -15.16
N CYS A 53 -11.59 2.10 -15.31
CA CYS A 53 -12.31 1.51 -14.18
C CYS A 53 -12.58 0.04 -14.43
N TYR A 54 -12.80 -0.69 -13.36
CA TYR A 54 -13.08 -2.13 -13.41
C TYR A 54 -14.08 -2.53 -12.33
N GLN A 55 -14.73 -3.66 -12.58
CA GLN A 55 -15.54 -4.36 -11.60
C GLN A 55 -15.41 -5.86 -11.83
N GLY A 56 -15.29 -6.63 -10.78
CA GLY A 56 -15.25 -8.09 -10.87
C GLY A 56 -14.83 -8.75 -9.57
N ASN A 57 -14.75 -10.08 -9.60
CA ASN A 57 -14.43 -10.85 -8.41
C ASN A 57 -12.91 -11.04 -8.26
N ILE A 58 -12.46 -10.90 -7.03
CA ILE A 58 -11.12 -11.24 -6.58
C ILE A 58 -11.18 -12.40 -5.60
N TYR A 59 -10.05 -13.11 -5.47
CA TYR A 59 -9.96 -14.35 -4.72
C TYR A 59 -8.74 -14.34 -3.82
N ILE A 60 -8.97 -14.37 -2.50
CA ILE A 60 -7.88 -14.40 -1.50
C ILE A 60 -8.05 -15.63 -0.63
N ASN A 61 -7.01 -16.46 -0.57
CA ASN A 61 -6.98 -17.67 0.24
C ASN A 61 -6.70 -17.32 1.71
N ASN A 62 -7.66 -16.63 2.32
CA ASN A 62 -7.61 -16.29 3.74
C ASN A 62 -7.58 -17.55 4.61
N LEU A 63 -6.91 -17.46 5.76
CA LEU A 63 -6.97 -18.49 6.78
C LEU A 63 -8.42 -18.75 7.21
N SER A 64 -8.77 -20.01 7.41
CA SER A 64 -10.07 -20.41 7.93
C SER A 64 -10.30 -19.76 9.31
N TYR A 65 -11.56 -19.52 9.64
CA TYR A 65 -12.01 -18.97 10.94
C TYR A 65 -11.78 -17.47 11.21
N GLN A 66 -11.35 -16.69 10.22
CA GLN A 66 -11.22 -15.23 10.38
C GLN A 66 -12.45 -14.43 9.93
N GLY A 67 -13.53 -15.07 9.52
CA GLY A 67 -14.74 -14.40 9.00
C GLY A 67 -14.53 -13.64 7.68
N ARG A 68 -13.35 -13.75 7.06
CA ARG A 68 -13.03 -13.08 5.80
C ARG A 68 -13.56 -13.88 4.61
N LEU A 69 -14.17 -13.18 3.66
CA LEU A 69 -14.61 -13.80 2.41
C LEU A 69 -13.40 -14.23 1.58
N LYS A 70 -13.52 -15.40 0.96
CA LYS A 70 -12.51 -15.94 0.04
C LYS A 70 -12.70 -15.43 -1.40
N GLU A 71 -13.91 -15.01 -1.72
CA GLU A 71 -14.29 -14.32 -2.93
C GLU A 71 -15.02 -13.05 -2.57
N SER A 72 -14.69 -11.94 -3.20
CA SER A 72 -15.37 -10.66 -3.05
C SER A 72 -15.42 -9.91 -4.37
N THR A 73 -16.46 -9.12 -4.58
CA THR A 73 -16.54 -8.23 -5.73
C THR A 73 -15.79 -6.94 -5.39
N GLN A 74 -14.87 -6.57 -6.26
CA GLN A 74 -14.11 -5.32 -6.20
C GLN A 74 -14.54 -4.42 -7.36
N ALA A 75 -14.77 -3.15 -7.06
CA ALA A 75 -14.81 -2.08 -8.06
C ALA A 75 -13.64 -1.14 -7.79
N GLY A 76 -13.03 -0.65 -8.84
CA GLY A 76 -11.89 0.26 -8.70
C GLY A 76 -11.65 1.10 -9.95
N ALA A 77 -10.75 2.05 -9.82
CA ALA A 77 -10.30 2.90 -10.91
C ALA A 77 -8.79 3.11 -10.83
N GLU A 78 -8.19 3.32 -11.99
CA GLU A 78 -6.76 3.56 -12.15
C GLU A 78 -6.57 4.83 -12.98
N LEU A 79 -5.79 5.77 -12.47
CA LEU A 79 -5.29 6.92 -13.22
C LEU A 79 -3.82 6.66 -13.53
N ILE A 80 -3.46 6.62 -14.80
CA ILE A 80 -2.13 6.20 -15.26
C ILE A 80 -1.50 7.33 -16.08
N GLY A 81 -0.27 7.68 -15.71
CA GLY A 81 0.55 8.64 -16.46
C GLY A 81 0.41 10.08 -16.01
N ASP A 82 -0.01 10.30 -14.77
CA ASP A 82 0.03 11.59 -14.08
C ASP A 82 0.43 11.36 -12.63
N ASP A 83 1.52 11.95 -12.19
CA ASP A 83 2.09 11.86 -10.84
C ASP A 83 1.90 13.16 -10.03
N SER A 84 1.01 14.03 -10.47
CA SER A 84 0.73 15.30 -9.82
C SER A 84 -0.14 15.15 -8.58
N LEU A 85 0.00 16.08 -7.63
CA LEU A 85 -0.91 16.19 -6.48
C LEU A 85 -2.38 16.37 -6.89
N ALA A 86 -2.63 16.93 -8.09
CA ALA A 86 -3.97 17.07 -8.63
C ALA A 86 -4.57 15.71 -9.00
N ALA A 87 -3.76 14.79 -9.52
CA ALA A 87 -4.18 13.41 -9.81
C ALA A 87 -4.54 12.66 -8.52
N ASP A 88 -3.73 12.78 -7.47
CA ASP A 88 -4.03 12.19 -6.16
C ASP A 88 -5.34 12.75 -5.58
N ALA A 89 -5.52 14.07 -5.65
CA ALA A 89 -6.75 14.72 -5.20
C ALA A 89 -7.98 14.27 -5.99
N GLU A 90 -7.86 14.08 -7.33
CA GLU A 90 -8.92 13.54 -8.18
C GLU A 90 -9.33 12.14 -7.72
N MET A 91 -8.36 11.26 -7.45
CA MET A 91 -8.64 9.89 -7.01
C MET A 91 -9.30 9.85 -5.63
N LEU A 92 -8.84 10.67 -4.68
CA LEU A 92 -9.46 10.79 -3.36
C LEU A 92 -10.89 11.33 -3.44
N ALA A 93 -11.11 12.39 -4.23
CA ALA A 93 -12.44 12.96 -4.44
C ALA A 93 -13.40 11.94 -5.04
N MET A 94 -12.95 11.19 -6.06
CA MET A 94 -13.74 10.13 -6.68
C MET A 94 -14.15 9.05 -5.67
N VAL A 95 -13.24 8.59 -4.81
CA VAL A 95 -13.56 7.59 -3.76
C VAL A 95 -14.62 8.14 -2.82
N VAL A 96 -14.49 9.38 -2.36
CA VAL A 96 -15.46 10.04 -1.49
C VAL A 96 -16.84 10.14 -2.16
N ASP A 97 -16.89 10.54 -3.43
CA ASP A 97 -18.14 10.67 -4.17
C ASP A 97 -18.80 9.30 -4.44
N CYS A 98 -18.02 8.28 -4.73
CA CYS A 98 -18.52 6.90 -4.87
C CYS A 98 -19.16 6.41 -3.56
N LEU A 99 -18.52 6.60 -2.41
CA LEU A 99 -19.04 6.18 -1.12
C LEU A 99 -20.34 6.93 -0.77
N LYS A 100 -20.39 8.24 -1.00
CA LYS A 100 -21.59 9.03 -0.80
C LYS A 100 -22.74 8.62 -1.74
N SER A 101 -22.43 8.30 -2.99
CA SER A 101 -23.45 7.92 -4.00
C SER A 101 -24.16 6.61 -3.66
N VAL A 102 -23.48 5.71 -2.93
CA VAL A 102 -24.11 4.45 -2.43
C VAL A 102 -24.75 4.63 -1.06
N GLY A 103 -24.84 5.85 -0.54
CA GLY A 103 -25.54 6.17 0.71
C GLY A 103 -24.69 6.07 1.97
N LEU A 104 -23.37 5.88 1.86
CA LEU A 104 -22.49 5.92 3.02
C LEU A 104 -22.20 7.38 3.39
N THR A 105 -22.74 7.83 4.53
CA THR A 105 -22.65 9.22 4.98
C THR A 105 -21.62 9.46 6.06
N GLU A 106 -21.27 8.42 6.81
CA GLU A 106 -20.31 8.48 7.90
C GLU A 106 -19.13 7.54 7.61
N PHE A 107 -18.00 8.11 7.25
CA PHE A 107 -16.76 7.38 6.98
C PHE A 107 -15.56 8.31 7.15
N GLN A 108 -14.40 7.71 7.34
CA GLN A 108 -13.11 8.38 7.41
C GLN A 108 -12.23 7.90 6.26
N VAL A 109 -11.53 8.82 5.63
CA VAL A 109 -10.47 8.52 4.64
C VAL A 109 -9.13 8.77 5.31
N GLU A 110 -8.31 7.75 5.39
CA GLU A 110 -6.95 7.84 5.88
C GLU A 110 -5.99 7.96 4.69
N VAL A 111 -5.15 9.00 4.74
CA VAL A 111 -4.14 9.27 3.70
C VAL A 111 -2.77 9.12 4.33
N GLY A 112 -1.90 8.34 3.70
CA GLY A 112 -0.52 8.14 4.12
C GLY A 112 0.45 8.64 3.06
N GLN A 113 1.66 9.03 3.51
CA GLN A 113 2.76 9.44 2.64
C GLN A 113 3.94 8.47 2.85
N VAL A 114 4.26 7.71 1.82
CA VAL A 114 5.26 6.64 1.91
C VAL A 114 6.69 7.16 1.97
N ASP A 115 6.96 8.34 1.43
CA ASP A 115 8.31 8.88 1.37
C ASP A 115 8.83 9.28 2.74
N PHE A 116 7.94 9.60 3.69
CA PHE A 116 8.31 9.79 5.08
C PHE A 116 8.99 8.52 5.66
N PHE A 117 8.38 7.35 5.42
CA PHE A 117 8.98 6.09 5.80
C PHE A 117 10.26 5.80 5.02
N ASN A 118 10.25 5.99 3.70
CA ASN A 118 11.39 5.72 2.84
C ASN A 118 12.59 6.60 3.21
N GLY A 119 12.37 7.88 3.51
CA GLY A 119 13.44 8.80 3.95
C GLY A 119 14.10 8.34 5.24
N LEU A 120 13.33 7.89 6.24
CA LEU A 120 13.87 7.31 7.46
C LEU A 120 14.66 6.01 7.22
N MET A 121 14.17 5.16 6.30
CA MET A 121 14.87 3.90 5.96
C MET A 121 16.17 4.15 5.20
N GLU A 122 16.21 5.15 4.33
CA GLU A 122 17.43 5.58 3.64
C GLU A 122 18.46 6.11 4.63
N GLU A 123 18.02 6.96 5.56
CA GLU A 123 18.90 7.49 6.62
C GLU A 123 19.41 6.39 7.55
N ALA A 124 18.58 5.38 7.85
CA ALA A 124 18.94 4.23 8.66
C ALA A 124 19.94 3.29 7.98
N GLY A 125 20.05 3.32 6.65
CA GLY A 125 20.94 2.45 5.90
C GLY A 125 20.63 0.95 6.05
N LEU A 126 19.36 0.59 6.26
CA LEU A 126 18.93 -0.79 6.52
C LEU A 126 18.92 -1.63 5.24
N ALA A 127 19.12 -2.95 5.40
CA ALA A 127 18.96 -3.90 4.32
C ALA A 127 17.46 -4.10 3.96
N GLU A 128 17.17 -4.52 2.73
CA GLU A 128 15.79 -4.66 2.24
C GLU A 128 14.91 -5.62 3.06
N ASP A 129 15.48 -6.66 3.61
CA ASP A 129 14.79 -7.62 4.47
C ASP A 129 14.42 -7.00 5.83
N GLN A 130 15.33 -6.20 6.41
CA GLN A 130 15.08 -5.43 7.63
C GLN A 130 14.00 -4.36 7.40
N ILE A 131 14.05 -3.66 6.27
CA ILE A 131 13.01 -2.67 5.90
C ILE A 131 11.63 -3.34 5.79
N ARG A 132 11.55 -4.52 5.15
CA ARG A 132 10.30 -5.27 5.02
C ARG A 132 9.74 -5.74 6.36
N GLU A 133 10.61 -6.23 7.24
CA GLU A 133 10.21 -6.65 8.58
C GLU A 133 9.72 -5.47 9.40
N LEU A 134 10.46 -4.38 9.44
CA LEU A 134 10.11 -3.17 10.16
C LEU A 134 8.79 -2.58 9.66
N ARG A 135 8.58 -2.54 8.33
CA ARG A 135 7.31 -2.12 7.73
C ARG A 135 6.14 -2.96 8.22
N SER A 136 6.29 -4.29 8.22
CA SER A 136 5.25 -5.21 8.68
C SER A 136 4.91 -4.98 10.16
N LEU A 137 5.91 -4.71 10.99
CA LEU A 137 5.70 -4.40 12.41
C LEU A 137 4.96 -3.07 12.61
N ILE A 138 5.31 -2.05 11.83
CA ILE A 138 4.66 -0.73 11.87
C ILE A 138 3.20 -0.82 11.39
N GLU A 139 2.95 -1.47 10.25
CA GLU A 139 1.60 -1.67 9.69
C GLU A 139 0.69 -2.45 10.62
N SER A 140 1.24 -3.45 11.33
CA SER A 140 0.50 -4.20 12.36
C SER A 140 0.36 -3.46 13.69
N LYS A 141 0.90 -2.23 13.80
CA LYS A 141 0.95 -1.42 15.04
C LYS A 141 1.62 -2.16 16.21
N ASN A 142 2.55 -3.06 15.90
CA ASN A 142 3.30 -3.84 16.87
C ASN A 142 4.50 -3.03 17.41
N ARG A 143 4.21 -2.14 18.36
CA ARG A 143 5.22 -1.24 18.97
C ARG A 143 6.36 -2.01 19.63
N PHE A 144 6.03 -3.06 20.37
CA PHE A 144 7.03 -3.88 21.04
C PHE A 144 8.00 -4.53 20.07
N GLY A 145 7.48 -5.07 18.95
CA GLY A 145 8.33 -5.64 17.90
C GLY A 145 9.23 -4.59 17.24
N VAL A 146 8.73 -3.38 17.01
CA VAL A 146 9.53 -2.26 16.50
C VAL A 146 10.66 -1.91 17.47
N GLU A 147 10.37 -1.70 18.75
CA GLU A 147 11.37 -1.39 19.78
C GLU A 147 12.42 -2.50 19.91
N LEU A 148 12.01 -3.75 19.90
CA LEU A 148 12.92 -4.89 19.98
C LEU A 148 13.88 -4.92 18.79
N MET A 149 13.36 -4.78 17.58
CA MET A 149 14.17 -4.76 16.36
C MET A 149 15.15 -3.58 16.33
N LEU A 150 14.69 -2.38 16.70
CA LEU A 150 15.54 -1.18 16.71
C LEU A 150 16.67 -1.27 17.73
N ASN A 151 16.47 -1.94 18.87
CA ASN A 151 17.51 -2.16 19.87
C ASN A 151 18.65 -3.08 19.40
N GLU A 152 18.40 -3.92 18.38
CA GLU A 152 19.41 -4.78 17.77
C GLU A 152 20.21 -4.06 16.68
N LEU A 153 19.75 -2.87 16.27
CA LEU A 153 20.36 -2.08 15.20
C LEU A 153 21.22 -0.96 15.80
N SER A 154 22.37 -0.69 15.18
CA SER A 154 23.30 0.37 15.60
C SER A 154 22.87 1.72 14.99
N LEU A 155 21.71 2.23 15.37
CA LEU A 155 21.17 3.49 14.90
C LEU A 155 21.39 4.63 15.91
N SER A 156 21.28 5.88 15.46
CA SER A 156 21.29 7.05 16.34
C SER A 156 20.02 7.10 17.21
N GLU A 157 20.12 7.72 18.38
CA GLU A 157 18.97 7.88 19.29
C GLU A 157 17.81 8.64 18.61
N ASP A 158 18.11 9.66 17.82
CA ASP A 158 17.11 10.46 17.09
C ASP A 158 16.37 9.61 16.06
N LEU A 159 17.09 8.77 15.31
CA LEU A 159 16.49 7.89 14.31
C LEU A 159 15.66 6.77 14.94
N ILE A 160 16.12 6.20 16.05
CA ILE A 160 15.34 5.25 16.86
C ILE A 160 14.03 5.90 17.33
N ALA A 161 14.12 7.13 17.84
CA ALA A 161 12.94 7.88 18.29
C ALA A 161 11.96 8.15 17.15
N ALA A 162 12.46 8.56 15.99
CA ALA A 162 11.66 8.84 14.79
C ALA A 162 10.92 7.57 14.30
N ILE A 163 11.62 6.45 14.15
CA ILE A 163 11.03 5.19 13.69
C ILE A 163 10.04 4.64 14.73
N SER A 164 10.36 4.71 16.02
CA SER A 164 9.45 4.28 17.10
C SER A 164 8.17 5.11 17.20
N ALA A 165 8.17 6.34 16.67
CA ALA A 165 6.99 7.19 16.62
C ALA A 165 6.01 6.80 15.50
N LEU A 166 6.46 6.18 14.40
CA LEU A 166 5.65 5.87 13.22
C LEU A 166 4.32 5.14 13.54
N PRO A 167 4.26 4.11 14.40
CA PRO A 167 3.00 3.44 14.72
C PRO A 167 1.97 4.33 15.43
N ARG A 168 2.36 5.51 15.88
CA ARG A 168 1.52 6.49 16.58
C ARG A 168 1.28 7.76 15.78
N LEU A 169 2.00 7.94 14.68
CA LEU A 169 1.94 9.13 13.85
C LEU A 169 0.69 9.10 12.94
N PHE A 170 -0.47 9.30 13.56
CA PHE A 170 -1.74 9.41 12.86
C PHE A 170 -2.66 10.41 13.59
N GLY A 171 -3.55 11.04 12.84
CA GLY A 171 -4.45 12.07 13.36
C GLY A 171 -4.82 13.09 12.28
N SER A 172 -5.27 14.27 12.68
CA SER A 172 -5.50 15.35 11.71
C SER A 172 -4.17 15.90 11.17
N ALA A 173 -4.21 16.49 9.99
CA ALA A 173 -3.04 17.11 9.36
C ALA A 173 -2.36 18.14 10.28
N GLU A 174 -3.15 18.91 11.02
CA GLU A 174 -2.68 19.93 11.95
C GLU A 174 -1.89 19.33 13.13
N GLN A 175 -2.15 18.09 13.48
CA GLN A 175 -1.45 17.37 14.54
C GLN A 175 -0.24 16.61 14.00
N VAL A 176 -0.42 15.89 12.88
CA VAL A 176 0.59 14.98 12.34
C VAL A 176 1.76 15.72 11.70
N PHE A 177 1.52 16.76 10.89
CA PHE A 177 2.61 17.43 10.17
C PHE A 177 3.61 18.15 11.09
N PRO A 178 3.22 18.88 12.14
CA PRO A 178 4.20 19.44 13.06
C PRO A 178 5.01 18.37 13.79
N GLU A 179 4.40 17.24 14.14
CA GLU A 179 5.08 16.14 14.80
C GLU A 179 6.06 15.45 13.85
N ALA A 180 5.63 15.14 12.62
CA ALA A 180 6.48 14.54 11.59
C ALA A 180 7.74 15.38 11.33
N ARG A 181 7.58 16.71 11.21
CA ARG A 181 8.69 17.65 11.01
C ARG A 181 9.67 17.76 12.19
N ARG A 182 9.28 17.32 13.38
CA ARG A 182 10.18 17.26 14.53
C ARG A 182 11.00 15.97 14.57
N LEU A 183 10.53 14.95 13.89
CA LEU A 183 11.14 13.62 13.93
C LEU A 183 12.31 13.46 12.97
N THR A 184 12.36 14.26 11.91
CA THR A 184 13.45 14.17 10.92
C THR A 184 13.58 15.47 10.14
N GLU A 185 14.81 15.73 9.67
CA GLU A 185 15.16 16.79 8.71
C GLU A 185 15.42 16.20 7.31
N ASN A 186 15.14 14.92 7.09
CA ASN A 186 15.40 14.25 5.84
C ASN A 186 14.53 14.85 4.71
N PRO A 187 15.15 15.33 3.60
CA PRO A 187 14.42 16.02 2.52
C PRO A 187 13.41 15.13 1.78
N LEU A 188 13.63 13.80 1.77
CA LEU A 188 12.68 12.86 1.15
C LEU A 188 11.45 12.67 2.04
N ALA A 189 11.63 12.80 3.37
CA ALA A 189 10.53 12.63 4.32
C ALA A 189 9.66 13.88 4.46
N LEU A 190 10.14 15.06 4.10
CA LEU A 190 9.51 16.38 4.28
C LEU A 190 9.05 17.00 2.96
#